data_84be3096a7cc16250d7387a78cda1cee
#
_entry.id   84be3096a7cc16250d7387a78cda1cee
#
_cell.length_a   1.000
_cell.length_b   1.000
_cell.length_c   1.000
_cell.angle_alpha   90.00
_cell.angle_beta   90.00
_cell.angle_gamma   90.00
#
_symmetry.space_group_name_H-M   'P 1'
#
loop_
_entity.id
_entity.type
_entity.pdbx_description
1 polymer ?
#
loop_
_entity_poly.entity_id
_entity_poly.type
_entity_poly.pdbx_seq_one_letter_code
_entity_poly.pdbx_strand_id
1 'polypeptide(L)'
;MSYVLPPKTKEQEEIIQKLENNNLIIEAVAGSGKTTTSLYIAKNFQNLKILLLTYNSKLKAETRKKVFSLGIKNLEVHSFHAFGYKYYNEKKCTTDRGIHEIINQKTKPALAFKFDLIIIDEAQDITPLYYEFICKIIVDNGLSARICLLGDKNQSIYSFNNADSRYLSLADHFFSFNERP
;
A
#
# COMPACT_ATOMS: atom_id res chain seq x y z
N MET A 1 -14.36 -2.73 -22.67
CA MET A 1 -14.36 -4.13 -22.17
C MET A 1 -14.39 -4.11 -20.65
N SER A 2 -15.32 -4.86 -20.04
CA SER A 2 -15.37 -5.03 -18.58
C SER A 2 -14.23 -5.95 -18.16
N TYR A 3 -13.43 -5.53 -17.18
CA TYR A 3 -12.42 -6.38 -16.58
C TYR A 3 -13.08 -7.44 -15.70
N VAL A 4 -12.67 -8.68 -15.88
CA VAL A 4 -13.15 -9.82 -15.07
C VAL A 4 -11.96 -10.36 -14.29
N LEU A 5 -12.14 -10.58 -12.99
CA LEU A 5 -11.10 -11.22 -12.19
C LEU A 5 -10.90 -12.68 -12.62
N PRO A 6 -9.65 -13.14 -12.83
CA PRO A 6 -9.38 -14.55 -13.04
C PRO A 6 -9.80 -15.36 -11.82
N PRO A 7 -9.98 -16.67 -11.91
CA PRO A 7 -10.27 -17.51 -10.75
C PRO A 7 -9.25 -17.30 -9.62
N LYS A 8 -9.72 -17.27 -8.38
CA LYS A 8 -8.89 -17.15 -7.20
C LYS A 8 -8.01 -18.39 -7.01
N THR A 9 -6.72 -18.19 -6.73
CA THR A 9 -5.81 -19.30 -6.41
C THR A 9 -5.93 -19.68 -4.92
N LYS A 10 -5.46 -20.89 -4.57
CA LYS A 10 -5.41 -21.33 -3.15
C LYS A 10 -4.56 -20.42 -2.29
N GLU A 11 -3.42 -19.95 -2.82
CA GLU A 11 -2.55 -18.98 -2.13
C GLU A 11 -3.28 -17.67 -1.83
N GLN A 12 -4.08 -17.17 -2.77
CA GLN A 12 -4.88 -15.97 -2.56
C GLN A 12 -5.97 -16.18 -1.51
N GLU A 13 -6.54 -17.37 -1.41
CA GLU A 13 -7.49 -17.73 -0.35
C GLU A 13 -6.82 -17.74 1.03
N GLU A 14 -5.64 -18.37 1.14
CA GLU A 14 -4.85 -18.38 2.38
C GLU A 14 -4.44 -16.98 2.83
N ILE A 15 -4.02 -16.11 1.89
CA ILE A 15 -3.70 -14.71 2.16
C ILE A 15 -4.91 -14.00 2.79
N ILE A 16 -6.09 -14.15 2.21
CA ILE A 16 -7.30 -13.51 2.69
C ILE A 16 -7.63 -14.00 4.11
N GLN A 17 -7.59 -15.32 4.36
CA GLN A 17 -7.85 -15.87 5.67
C GLN A 17 -6.86 -15.37 6.74
N LYS A 18 -5.57 -15.35 6.43
CA LYS A 18 -4.55 -14.85 7.36
C LYS A 18 -4.70 -13.35 7.65
N LEU A 19 -5.12 -12.57 6.64
CA LEU A 19 -5.27 -11.12 6.75
C LEU A 19 -6.47 -10.71 7.62
N GLU A 20 -7.38 -11.61 7.95
CA GLU A 20 -8.51 -11.31 8.84
C GLU A 20 -8.06 -10.77 10.21
N ASN A 21 -6.97 -11.33 10.75
CA ASN A 21 -6.51 -11.02 12.11
C ASN A 21 -5.04 -10.61 12.21
N ASN A 22 -4.31 -10.60 11.09
CA ASN A 22 -2.86 -10.38 11.12
C ASN A 22 -2.43 -9.29 10.13
N ASN A 23 -1.29 -8.66 10.41
CA ASN A 23 -0.50 -8.01 9.39
C ASN A 23 0.19 -9.08 8.55
N LEU A 24 0.37 -8.82 7.25
CA LEU A 24 1.00 -9.80 6.36
C LEU A 24 2.11 -9.20 5.52
N ILE A 25 3.14 -9.99 5.30
CA ILE A 25 4.14 -9.79 4.26
C ILE A 25 3.91 -10.88 3.22
N ILE A 26 3.72 -10.47 1.98
CA ILE A 26 3.46 -11.36 0.86
C ILE A 26 4.60 -11.20 -0.14
N GLU A 27 5.48 -12.19 -0.16
CA GLU A 27 6.53 -12.29 -1.16
C GLU A 27 5.96 -12.95 -2.41
N ALA A 28 5.96 -12.23 -3.51
CA ALA A 28 5.34 -12.69 -4.75
C ALA A 28 6.14 -12.23 -5.95
N VAL A 29 6.59 -13.15 -6.78
CA VAL A 29 7.37 -12.87 -7.99
C VAL A 29 6.61 -11.97 -8.98
N ALA A 30 7.35 -11.36 -9.91
CA ALA A 30 6.75 -10.58 -10.99
C ALA A 30 5.70 -11.40 -11.74
N GLY A 31 4.56 -10.78 -12.04
CA GLY A 31 3.49 -11.45 -12.78
C GLY A 31 2.64 -12.44 -11.98
N SER A 32 2.94 -12.69 -10.70
CA SER A 32 2.18 -13.62 -9.83
C SER A 32 0.77 -13.16 -9.48
N GLY A 33 0.36 -11.96 -9.93
CA GLY A 33 -0.97 -11.44 -9.68
C GLY A 33 -1.11 -10.60 -8.41
N LYS A 34 -0.07 -9.90 -7.94
CA LYS A 34 -0.11 -8.98 -6.78
C LYS A 34 -1.31 -8.03 -6.83
N THR A 35 -1.51 -7.35 -7.96
CA THR A 35 -2.67 -6.46 -8.14
C THR A 35 -3.99 -7.22 -8.03
N THR A 36 -4.08 -8.42 -8.61
CA THR A 36 -5.28 -9.28 -8.52
C THR A 36 -5.56 -9.68 -7.08
N THR A 37 -4.53 -9.98 -6.30
CA THR A 37 -4.64 -10.28 -4.87
C THR A 37 -5.23 -9.09 -4.10
N SER A 38 -4.74 -7.87 -4.34
CA SER A 38 -5.30 -6.65 -3.72
C SER A 38 -6.78 -6.44 -4.06
N LEU A 39 -7.18 -6.74 -5.29
CA LEU A 39 -8.60 -6.66 -5.71
C LEU A 39 -9.45 -7.74 -5.03
N TYR A 40 -8.93 -8.94 -4.84
CA TYR A 40 -9.61 -10.00 -4.09
C TYR A 40 -9.74 -9.66 -2.62
N ILE A 41 -8.70 -9.10 -1.99
CA ILE A 41 -8.75 -8.60 -0.61
C ILE A 41 -9.90 -7.60 -0.48
N ALA A 42 -9.98 -6.61 -1.38
CA ALA A 42 -11.05 -5.61 -1.33
C ALA A 42 -12.45 -6.21 -1.53
N LYS A 43 -12.61 -7.20 -2.40
CA LYS A 43 -13.89 -7.89 -2.61
C LYS A 43 -14.33 -8.75 -1.45
N ASN A 44 -13.39 -9.32 -0.70
CA ASN A 44 -13.72 -10.16 0.47
C ASN A 44 -14.00 -9.31 1.70
N PHE A 45 -13.27 -8.22 1.90
CA PHE A 45 -13.43 -7.33 3.06
C PHE A 45 -14.26 -6.08 2.73
N GLN A 46 -15.47 -6.24 2.22
CA GLN A 46 -16.32 -5.15 1.75
C GLN A 46 -16.67 -4.13 2.83
N ASN A 47 -16.65 -4.53 4.09
CA ASN A 47 -16.93 -3.66 5.24
C ASN A 47 -15.70 -2.86 5.70
N LEU A 48 -14.50 -3.17 5.20
CA LEU A 48 -13.28 -2.46 5.55
C LEU A 48 -13.01 -1.35 4.55
N LYS A 49 -12.55 -0.22 5.03
CA LYS A 49 -12.01 0.85 4.20
C LYS A 49 -10.52 0.58 3.95
N ILE A 50 -10.15 0.36 2.70
CA ILE A 50 -8.83 -0.12 2.31
C ILE A 50 -8.09 0.95 1.52
N LEU A 51 -6.83 1.20 1.89
CA LEU A 51 -5.89 2.02 1.14
C LEU A 51 -4.87 1.12 0.44
N LEU A 52 -4.68 1.30 -0.85
CA LEU A 52 -3.56 0.74 -1.61
C LEU A 52 -2.60 1.85 -2.01
N LEU A 53 -1.38 1.79 -1.50
CA LEU A 53 -0.27 2.65 -1.88
C LEU A 53 0.66 1.92 -2.84
N THR A 54 1.03 2.58 -3.93
CA THR A 54 2.00 2.06 -4.90
C THR A 54 3.00 3.13 -5.30
N TYR A 55 4.20 2.73 -5.63
CA TYR A 55 5.22 3.64 -6.15
C TYR A 55 4.87 4.14 -7.56
N ASN A 56 4.34 3.26 -8.40
CA ASN A 56 4.18 3.48 -9.83
C ASN A 56 2.83 4.14 -10.18
N SER A 57 2.88 5.36 -10.75
CA SER A 57 1.68 6.09 -11.16
C SER A 57 0.90 5.39 -12.28
N LYS A 58 1.56 4.65 -13.17
CA LYS A 58 0.92 3.87 -14.24
C LYS A 58 0.14 2.69 -13.63
N LEU A 59 0.77 1.95 -12.71
CA LEU A 59 0.12 0.86 -11.99
C LEU A 59 -1.09 1.35 -11.19
N LYS A 60 -0.98 2.51 -10.53
CA LYS A 60 -2.11 3.18 -9.87
C LYS A 60 -3.27 3.40 -10.84
N ALA A 61 -3.01 3.96 -12.02
CA ALA A 61 -4.05 4.25 -13.00
C ALA A 61 -4.73 2.98 -13.53
N GLU A 62 -3.95 1.94 -13.82
CA GLU A 62 -4.47 0.64 -14.26
C GLU A 62 -5.32 -0.04 -13.17
N THR A 63 -4.84 -0.01 -11.92
CA THR A 63 -5.57 -0.59 -10.79
C THR A 63 -6.88 0.15 -10.54
N ARG A 64 -6.90 1.48 -10.62
CA ARG A 64 -8.14 2.28 -10.51
C ARG A 64 -9.17 1.92 -11.58
N LYS A 65 -8.74 1.69 -12.83
CA LYS A 65 -9.64 1.23 -13.90
C LYS A 65 -10.27 -0.13 -13.56
N LYS A 66 -9.48 -1.07 -13.03
CA LYS A 66 -9.97 -2.39 -12.59
C LYS A 66 -10.93 -2.26 -11.41
N VAL A 67 -10.60 -1.45 -10.40
CA VAL A 67 -11.47 -1.15 -9.25
C VAL A 67 -12.83 -0.63 -9.72
N PHE A 68 -12.83 0.36 -10.60
CA PHE A 68 -14.05 0.92 -11.17
C PHE A 68 -14.85 -0.13 -11.97
N SER A 69 -14.20 -0.87 -12.86
CA SER A 69 -14.80 -1.90 -13.69
C SER A 69 -15.44 -3.04 -12.87
N LEU A 70 -14.87 -3.35 -11.70
CA LEU A 70 -15.36 -4.38 -10.79
C LEU A 70 -16.40 -3.87 -9.77
N GLY A 71 -16.74 -2.58 -9.80
CA GLY A 71 -17.65 -1.97 -8.83
C GLY A 71 -17.16 -1.99 -7.38
N ILE A 72 -15.84 -2.06 -7.14
CA ILE A 72 -15.25 -2.05 -5.80
C ILE A 72 -15.30 -0.62 -5.25
N LYS A 73 -15.98 -0.42 -4.11
CA LYS A 73 -16.21 0.92 -3.52
C LYS A 73 -15.35 1.21 -2.29
N ASN A 74 -14.77 0.19 -1.70
CA ASN A 74 -14.06 0.24 -0.43
C ASN A 74 -12.53 0.28 -0.57
N LEU A 75 -11.99 0.37 -1.81
CA LEU A 75 -10.56 0.41 -2.10
C LEU A 75 -10.18 1.75 -2.72
N GLU A 76 -9.40 2.55 -1.99
CA GLU A 76 -8.73 3.73 -2.50
C GLU A 76 -7.31 3.39 -2.98
N VAL A 77 -6.97 3.77 -4.21
CA VAL A 77 -5.66 3.49 -4.81
C VAL A 77 -4.91 4.80 -5.07
N HIS A 78 -3.73 4.94 -4.50
CA HIS A 78 -2.89 6.13 -4.63
C HIS A 78 -1.42 5.78 -4.88
N SER A 79 -0.69 6.64 -5.60
CA SER A 79 0.75 6.74 -5.42
C SER A 79 1.05 7.58 -4.19
N PHE A 80 2.27 7.49 -3.63
CA PHE A 80 2.65 8.28 -2.46
C PHE A 80 2.41 9.78 -2.66
N HIS A 81 2.82 10.33 -3.81
CA HIS A 81 2.57 11.74 -4.15
C HIS A 81 1.08 12.06 -4.24
N ALA A 82 0.28 11.19 -4.88
CA ALA A 82 -1.15 11.43 -5.01
C ALA A 82 -1.89 11.35 -3.66
N PHE A 83 -1.41 10.53 -2.73
CA PHE A 83 -1.92 10.47 -1.37
C PHE A 83 -1.56 11.76 -0.60
N GLY A 84 -0.30 12.16 -0.65
CA GLY A 84 0.16 13.41 -0.03
C GLY A 84 -0.58 14.63 -0.57
N TYR A 85 -0.78 14.70 -1.88
CA TYR A 85 -1.57 15.75 -2.54
C TYR A 85 -3.01 15.79 -2.02
N LYS A 86 -3.69 14.65 -1.97
CA LYS A 86 -5.10 14.58 -1.55
C LYS A 86 -5.30 14.89 -0.07
N TYR A 87 -4.43 14.36 0.79
CA TYR A 87 -4.69 14.35 2.24
C TYR A 87 -3.88 15.35 3.05
N TYR A 88 -2.74 15.85 2.55
CA TYR A 88 -1.89 16.76 3.32
C TYR A 88 -1.79 18.17 2.72
N ASN A 89 -1.47 18.28 1.44
CA ASN A 89 -1.33 19.59 0.81
C ASN A 89 -1.37 19.49 -0.72
N GLU A 90 -2.44 20.00 -1.30
CA GLU A 90 -2.68 19.97 -2.74
C GLU A 90 -1.58 20.65 -3.59
N LYS A 91 -0.88 21.65 -3.07
CA LYS A 91 0.03 22.47 -3.87
C LYS A 91 1.50 21.99 -3.85
N LYS A 92 1.89 21.16 -2.89
CA LYS A 92 3.32 20.83 -2.66
C LYS A 92 3.70 19.37 -2.92
N CYS A 93 2.78 18.44 -2.86
CA CYS A 93 3.08 17.02 -2.87
C CYS A 93 3.08 16.38 -4.27
N THR A 94 3.69 17.05 -5.25
CA THR A 94 3.89 16.50 -6.60
C THR A 94 5.29 15.92 -6.80
N THR A 95 6.17 16.11 -5.83
CA THR A 95 7.57 15.67 -5.84
C THR A 95 7.99 15.14 -4.47
N ASP A 96 9.11 14.45 -4.39
CA ASP A 96 9.71 13.95 -3.14
C ASP A 96 9.97 15.08 -2.14
N ARG A 97 10.32 16.27 -2.62
CA ARG A 97 10.48 17.46 -1.77
C ARG A 97 9.21 17.77 -0.98
N GLY A 98 8.04 17.64 -1.62
CA GLY A 98 6.75 17.87 -0.92
C GLY A 98 6.50 16.84 0.18
N ILE A 99 6.88 15.58 -0.05
CA ILE A 99 6.81 14.54 0.98
C ILE A 99 7.77 14.86 2.14
N HIS A 100 9.02 15.26 1.85
CA HIS A 100 9.97 15.70 2.86
C HIS A 100 9.41 16.86 3.70
N GLU A 101 8.79 17.86 3.07
CA GLU A 101 8.18 18.99 3.77
C GLU A 101 7.06 18.53 4.71
N ILE A 102 6.20 17.61 4.27
CA ILE A 102 5.12 17.02 5.12
C ILE A 102 5.70 16.34 6.36
N ILE A 103 6.76 15.55 6.20
CA ILE A 103 7.40 14.81 7.29
C ILE A 103 8.09 15.78 8.25
N ASN A 104 9.00 16.61 7.76
CA ASN A 104 9.84 17.50 8.56
C ASN A 104 9.04 18.54 9.33
N GLN A 105 7.99 19.10 8.72
CA GLN A 105 7.10 20.05 9.36
C GLN A 105 6.02 19.41 10.21
N LYS A 106 6.00 18.07 10.29
CA LYS A 106 4.95 17.29 11.00
C LYS A 106 3.54 17.74 10.59
N THR A 107 3.38 18.03 9.28
CA THR A 107 2.13 18.55 8.75
C THR A 107 0.97 17.63 9.10
N LYS A 108 -0.10 18.17 9.68
CA LYS A 108 -1.33 17.40 9.93
C LYS A 108 -2.10 17.23 8.63
N PRO A 109 -2.87 16.13 8.48
CA PRO A 109 -3.76 15.97 7.34
C PRO A 109 -4.74 17.12 7.22
N ALA A 110 -4.81 17.72 6.02
CA ALA A 110 -5.81 18.75 5.68
C ALA A 110 -7.20 18.12 5.48
N LEU A 111 -7.24 16.86 5.05
CA LEU A 111 -8.43 16.04 4.96
C LEU A 111 -8.27 14.82 5.86
N ALA A 112 -9.13 14.67 6.84
CA ALA A 112 -9.10 13.51 7.74
C ALA A 112 -9.33 12.20 6.96
N PHE A 113 -8.62 11.16 7.35
CA PHE A 113 -8.78 9.83 6.80
C PHE A 113 -8.74 8.76 7.89
N LYS A 114 -9.39 7.66 7.60
CA LYS A 114 -9.37 6.46 8.44
C LYS A 114 -9.50 5.24 7.55
N PHE A 115 -8.50 4.37 7.59
CA PHE A 115 -8.46 3.10 6.87
C PHE A 115 -8.33 1.95 7.87
N ASP A 116 -8.97 0.84 7.58
CA ASP A 116 -8.91 -0.38 8.40
C ASP A 116 -7.77 -1.29 7.95
N LEU A 117 -7.39 -1.18 6.67
CA LEU A 117 -6.30 -1.92 6.06
C LEU A 117 -5.50 -1.02 5.13
N ILE A 118 -4.18 -1.04 5.25
CA ILE A 118 -3.25 -0.36 4.35
C ILE A 118 -2.42 -1.41 3.63
N ILE A 119 -2.55 -1.46 2.32
CA ILE A 119 -1.77 -2.33 1.43
C ILE A 119 -0.68 -1.48 0.79
N ILE A 120 0.56 -1.94 0.85
CA ILE A 120 1.71 -1.32 0.20
C ILE A 120 2.19 -2.26 -0.89
N ASP A 121 2.02 -1.85 -2.13
CA ASP A 121 2.42 -2.62 -3.31
C ASP A 121 3.83 -2.22 -3.76
N GLU A 122 4.57 -3.15 -4.33
CA GLU A 122 5.97 -3.04 -4.73
C GLU A 122 6.86 -2.62 -3.54
N ALA A 123 6.69 -3.29 -2.40
CA ALA A 123 7.37 -2.94 -1.15
C ALA A 123 8.91 -3.05 -1.24
N GLN A 124 9.47 -3.77 -2.21
CA GLN A 124 10.91 -3.80 -2.47
C GLN A 124 11.46 -2.46 -2.99
N ASP A 125 10.59 -1.56 -3.50
CA ASP A 125 10.96 -0.26 -4.02
C ASP A 125 10.87 0.87 -2.97
N ILE A 126 10.57 0.53 -1.71
CA ILE A 126 10.48 1.50 -0.62
C ILE A 126 11.86 2.14 -0.39
N THR A 127 11.90 3.47 -0.45
CA THR A 127 13.06 4.27 -0.04
C THR A 127 12.90 4.73 1.42
N PRO A 128 13.96 5.20 2.09
CA PRO A 128 13.84 5.78 3.43
C PRO A 128 12.77 6.87 3.53
N LEU A 129 12.67 7.74 2.52
CA LEU A 129 11.66 8.79 2.47
C LEU A 129 10.23 8.22 2.46
N TYR A 130 9.97 7.22 1.64
CA TYR A 130 8.63 6.62 1.57
C TYR A 130 8.32 5.78 2.81
N TYR A 131 9.33 5.15 3.42
CA TYR A 131 9.16 4.47 4.71
C TYR A 131 8.72 5.46 5.80
N GLU A 132 9.41 6.59 5.95
CA GLU A 132 9.04 7.63 6.91
C GLU A 132 7.63 8.17 6.64
N PHE A 133 7.27 8.33 5.36
CA PHE A 133 5.94 8.78 4.99
C PHE A 133 4.86 7.73 5.29
N ILE A 134 5.13 6.44 5.08
CA ILE A 134 4.25 5.34 5.48
C ILE A 134 4.04 5.35 7.00
N CYS A 135 5.10 5.48 7.78
CA CYS A 135 5.01 5.58 9.24
C CYS A 135 4.13 6.76 9.65
N LYS A 136 4.32 7.93 9.02
CA LYS A 136 3.47 9.09 9.27
C LYS A 136 2.00 8.82 8.92
N ILE A 137 1.71 8.20 7.79
CA ILE A 137 0.34 7.81 7.40
C ILE A 137 -0.29 6.89 8.44
N ILE A 138 0.45 5.90 8.93
CA ILE A 138 -0.01 4.96 9.95
C ILE A 138 -0.34 5.68 11.27
N VAL A 139 0.53 6.60 11.70
CA VAL A 139 0.31 7.41 12.91
C VAL A 139 -0.92 8.31 12.75
N ASP A 140 -1.01 9.05 11.64
CA ASP A 140 -2.14 9.96 11.38
C ASP A 140 -3.46 9.19 11.16
N ASN A 141 -3.38 7.92 10.76
CA ASN A 141 -4.52 7.00 10.70
C ASN A 141 -4.97 6.49 12.09
N GLY A 142 -4.23 6.78 13.16
CA GLY A 142 -4.52 6.39 14.54
C GLY A 142 -4.05 4.98 14.90
N LEU A 143 -3.01 4.46 14.25
CA LEU A 143 -2.31 3.19 14.56
C LEU A 143 -3.16 1.91 14.51
N SER A 144 -4.39 1.97 14.09
CA SER A 144 -5.35 0.85 14.17
C SER A 144 -5.49 0.05 12.88
N ALA A 145 -4.91 0.51 11.76
CA ALA A 145 -4.98 -0.20 10.50
C ALA A 145 -4.10 -1.44 10.51
N ARG A 146 -4.58 -2.53 9.91
CA ARG A 146 -3.72 -3.65 9.54
C ARG A 146 -2.85 -3.25 8.36
N ILE A 147 -1.67 -3.85 8.29
CA ILE A 147 -0.68 -3.58 7.23
C ILE A 147 -0.48 -4.84 6.41
N CYS A 148 -0.52 -4.69 5.10
CA CYS A 148 -0.20 -5.75 4.15
C CYS A 148 0.88 -5.25 3.18
N LEU A 149 2.05 -5.87 3.20
CA LEU A 149 3.13 -5.57 2.26
C LEU A 149 3.12 -6.59 1.13
N LEU A 150 3.13 -6.10 -0.10
CA LEU A 150 3.25 -6.92 -1.31
C LEU A 150 4.56 -6.54 -2.02
N GLY A 151 5.41 -7.51 -2.29
CA GLY A 151 6.67 -7.23 -2.96
C GLY A 151 7.35 -8.49 -3.52
N ASP A 152 8.39 -8.27 -4.29
CA ASP A 152 9.24 -9.32 -4.84
C ASP A 152 10.69 -9.06 -4.44
N LYS A 153 11.19 -9.82 -3.45
CA LYS A 153 12.57 -9.66 -2.97
C LYS A 153 13.63 -9.91 -4.06
N ASN A 154 13.29 -10.67 -5.10
CA ASN A 154 14.23 -10.96 -6.19
C ASN A 154 14.35 -9.80 -7.17
N GLN A 155 13.41 -8.85 -7.18
CA GLN A 155 13.48 -7.63 -7.99
C GLN A 155 14.27 -6.50 -7.34
N SER A 156 14.60 -6.59 -6.08
CA SER A 156 15.39 -5.60 -5.34
C SER A 156 16.87 -5.49 -5.82
N ILE A 157 17.28 -6.29 -6.78
CA ILE A 157 18.63 -6.26 -7.39
C ILE A 157 18.89 -4.94 -8.17
N TYR A 158 17.83 -4.17 -8.43
CA TYR A 158 17.92 -2.87 -9.11
C TYR A 158 17.87 -1.69 -8.12
N SER A 159 18.84 -1.62 -7.21
CA SER A 159 18.98 -0.52 -6.22
C SER A 159 19.40 0.83 -6.86
N PHE A 160 18.88 1.16 -8.04
CA PHE A 160 19.27 2.37 -8.79
C PHE A 160 18.75 3.67 -8.18
N ASN A 161 17.79 3.64 -7.25
CA ASN A 161 17.14 4.84 -6.69
C ASN A 161 17.10 4.87 -5.16
N ASN A 162 18.12 4.39 -4.46
CA ASN A 162 18.12 4.30 -2.99
C ASN A 162 16.96 3.43 -2.41
N ALA A 163 16.34 2.57 -3.23
CA ALA A 163 15.40 1.58 -2.74
C ALA A 163 16.13 0.55 -1.87
N ASP A 164 15.50 0.16 -0.78
CA ASP A 164 16.08 -0.75 0.18
C ASP A 164 15.15 -1.94 0.43
N SER A 165 15.52 -3.09 -0.12
CA SER A 165 14.76 -4.34 0.01
C SER A 165 14.61 -4.81 1.45
N ARG A 166 15.41 -4.27 2.39
CA ARG A 166 15.28 -4.59 3.80
C ARG A 166 13.91 -4.20 4.35
N TYR A 167 13.26 -3.18 3.80
CA TYR A 167 11.88 -2.83 4.19
C TYR A 167 10.87 -3.93 3.91
N LEU A 168 11.14 -4.80 2.96
CA LEU A 168 10.33 -6.00 2.73
C LEU A 168 10.85 -7.19 3.53
N SER A 169 12.16 -7.50 3.45
CA SER A 169 12.74 -8.70 4.07
C SER A 169 12.84 -8.63 5.59
N LEU A 170 12.91 -7.42 6.16
CA LEU A 170 12.93 -7.14 7.60
C LEU A 170 11.68 -6.34 8.03
N ALA A 171 10.58 -6.51 7.35
CA ALA A 171 9.37 -5.73 7.58
C ALA A 171 8.83 -5.87 9.01
N ASP A 172 8.96 -7.03 9.63
CA ASP A 172 8.59 -7.25 11.03
C ASP A 172 9.34 -6.31 11.99
N HIS A 173 10.61 -6.05 11.69
CA HIS A 173 11.43 -5.13 12.47
C HIS A 173 11.05 -3.67 12.22
N PHE A 174 10.89 -3.27 10.95
CA PHE A 174 10.61 -1.88 10.58
C PHE A 174 9.18 -1.44 10.88
N PHE A 175 8.21 -2.32 10.73
CA PHE A 175 6.79 -2.01 10.91
C PHE A 175 6.21 -2.53 12.23
N SER A 176 7.05 -3.12 13.11
CA SER A 176 6.66 -3.61 14.45
C SER A 176 5.41 -4.48 14.42
N PHE A 177 5.34 -5.44 13.50
CA PHE A 177 4.14 -6.29 13.33
C PHE A 177 3.78 -7.11 14.57
N ASN A 178 4.77 -7.39 15.43
CA ASN A 178 4.60 -8.22 16.63
C ASN A 178 4.17 -7.42 17.88
N GLU A 179 4.08 -6.09 17.80
CA GLU A 179 3.73 -5.23 18.93
C GLU A 179 2.36 -4.58 18.74
N ARG A 180 1.31 -5.38 18.66
CA ARG A 180 -0.05 -4.90 18.87
C ARG A 180 -0.68 -5.62 20.04
N PRO A 181 -1.14 -4.84 21.04
CA PRO A 181 -1.97 -5.40 22.10
C PRO A 181 -3.29 -5.94 21.55
#